data_59d39a4ccd35f2e678402a3225f62707
#
_entry.id   59d39a4ccd35f2e678402a3225f62707
#
_cell.length_a   1.000
_cell.length_b   1.000
_cell.length_c   1.000
_cell.angle_alpha   90.00
_cell.angle_beta   90.00
_cell.angle_gamma   90.00
#
_symmetry.space_group_name_H-M   'P 1'
#
loop_
_entity.id
_entity.type
_entity.pdbx_description
1 polymer ?
#
loop_
_entity_poly.entity_id
_entity_poly.type
_entity_poly.pdbx_seq_one_letter_code
_entity_poly.pdbx_strand_id
1 'polypeptide(L)'
;MRLLALALAAALLVAGQGCVRTAPILTVIAAPLGPAPGTQPTLEEVSRVIWAAGKKLGWVMQEVRPGEVTGTLSLRNHLAVVTIMHDTSTFSIKYKDSRNLRYADDHIHRQYNNWVDHLAKTIQAEMVRGREPR
;
A
#
# COMPACT_ATOMS: atom_id res chain seq x y z
N MET A 1 -29.95 -3.98 -66.11
CA MET A 1 -30.10 -3.80 -64.68
C MET A 1 -28.78 -4.11 -64.02
N ARG A 2 -28.06 -3.09 -63.53
CA ARG A 2 -26.78 -3.28 -62.86
C ARG A 2 -27.01 -3.13 -61.35
N LEU A 3 -26.89 -4.26 -60.66
CA LEU A 3 -26.90 -4.26 -59.18
C LEU A 3 -25.56 -3.77 -58.68
N LEU A 4 -25.53 -2.59 -58.11
CA LEU A 4 -24.39 -2.06 -57.37
C LEU A 4 -24.39 -2.74 -56.01
N ALA A 5 -23.42 -3.65 -55.78
CA ALA A 5 -23.11 -4.20 -54.45
C ALA A 5 -22.31 -3.15 -53.68
N LEU A 6 -22.96 -2.55 -52.70
CA LEU A 6 -22.25 -1.74 -51.69
C LEU A 6 -21.52 -2.69 -50.73
N ALA A 7 -20.22 -2.77 -50.86
CA ALA A 7 -19.37 -3.41 -49.85
C ALA A 7 -19.26 -2.47 -48.65
N LEU A 8 -19.91 -2.79 -47.56
CA LEU A 8 -19.77 -2.11 -46.27
C LEU A 8 -18.47 -2.61 -45.63
N ALA A 9 -17.43 -1.83 -45.75
CA ALA A 9 -16.19 -2.08 -45.01
C ALA A 9 -16.42 -1.74 -43.53
N ALA A 10 -16.66 -2.74 -42.72
CA ALA A 10 -16.65 -2.61 -41.27
C ALA A 10 -15.20 -2.44 -40.81
N ALA A 11 -14.80 -1.19 -40.57
CA ALA A 11 -13.54 -0.89 -39.88
C ALA A 11 -13.67 -1.37 -38.42
N LEU A 12 -13.07 -2.50 -38.13
CA LEU A 12 -12.81 -2.92 -36.75
C LEU A 12 -11.81 -1.96 -36.12
N LEU A 13 -12.33 -1.01 -35.38
CA LEU A 13 -11.53 -0.26 -34.42
C LEU A 13 -11.12 -1.23 -33.32
N VAL A 14 -9.95 -1.84 -33.47
CA VAL A 14 -9.27 -2.47 -32.36
C VAL A 14 -8.84 -1.35 -31.44
N ALA A 15 -9.69 -0.98 -30.50
CA ALA A 15 -9.29 -0.15 -29.37
C ALA A 15 -8.20 -0.94 -28.65
N GLY A 16 -6.95 -0.53 -28.85
CA GLY A 16 -5.83 -1.04 -28.10
C GLY A 16 -6.12 -0.83 -26.61
N GLN A 17 -6.50 -1.89 -25.93
CA GLN A 17 -6.61 -1.89 -24.48
C GLN A 17 -5.18 -1.79 -23.95
N GLY A 18 -4.72 -0.56 -23.72
CA GLY A 18 -3.48 -0.33 -23.00
C GLY A 18 -3.55 -1.10 -21.69
N CYS A 19 -2.49 -1.85 -21.33
CA CYS A 19 -2.39 -2.55 -20.07
C CYS A 19 -2.71 -1.56 -18.94
N VAL A 20 -3.88 -1.70 -18.34
CA VAL A 20 -4.30 -0.90 -17.18
C VAL A 20 -3.39 -1.30 -16.02
N ARG A 21 -2.36 -0.50 -15.76
CA ARG A 21 -1.40 -0.71 -14.67
C ARG A 21 -1.93 -0.25 -13.31
N THR A 22 -3.18 0.15 -13.26
CA THR A 22 -3.86 0.57 -12.03
C THR A 22 -4.77 -0.53 -11.49
N ALA A 23 -5.01 -0.48 -10.19
CA ALA A 23 -5.92 -1.36 -9.47
C ALA A 23 -6.61 -0.58 -8.36
N PRO A 24 -7.72 -1.08 -7.80
CA PRO A 24 -8.29 -0.50 -6.60
C PRO A 24 -7.23 -0.35 -5.52
N ILE A 25 -7.23 0.79 -4.84
CA ILE A 25 -6.23 1.09 -3.83
C ILE A 25 -6.33 0.14 -2.64
N LEU A 26 -5.19 -0.42 -2.23
CA LEU A 26 -5.12 -1.25 -1.04
C LEU A 26 -5.16 -0.40 0.22
N THR A 27 -6.15 -0.64 1.06
CA THR A 27 -6.22 -0.11 2.42
C THR A 27 -6.15 -1.27 3.40
N VAL A 28 -5.21 -1.20 4.32
CA VAL A 28 -5.08 -2.18 5.41
C VAL A 28 -5.87 -1.66 6.60
N ILE A 29 -6.86 -2.41 7.06
CA ILE A 29 -7.75 -2.01 8.15
C ILE A 29 -7.64 -2.99 9.31
N ALA A 30 -7.26 -2.49 10.48
CA ALA A 30 -7.19 -3.22 11.73
C ALA A 30 -6.46 -4.58 11.61
N ALA A 31 -5.34 -4.59 10.89
CA ALA A 31 -4.52 -5.80 10.76
C ALA A 31 -3.94 -6.18 12.13
N PRO A 32 -4.02 -7.46 12.54
CA PRO A 32 -3.52 -7.89 13.82
C PRO A 32 -1.99 -7.80 13.88
N LEU A 33 -1.47 -7.37 15.01
CA LEU A 33 -0.03 -7.40 15.31
C LEU A 33 0.47 -8.82 15.67
N GLY A 34 -0.39 -9.80 15.52
CA GLY A 34 -0.13 -11.20 15.81
C GLY A 34 -0.45 -11.58 17.26
N PRO A 35 -0.51 -12.90 17.58
CA PRO A 35 -0.74 -13.35 18.91
C PRO A 35 0.37 -12.85 19.84
N ALA A 36 -0.02 -12.29 20.98
CA ALA A 36 0.91 -11.91 22.02
C ALA A 36 1.11 -13.08 22.99
N PRO A 37 2.18 -13.86 22.86
CA PRO A 37 2.57 -14.70 23.99
C PRO A 37 3.13 -13.78 25.08
N GLY A 38 2.45 -13.70 26.21
CA GLY A 38 2.89 -12.90 27.34
C GLY A 38 2.24 -11.52 27.44
N THR A 39 3.01 -10.53 27.91
CA THR A 39 2.54 -9.17 28.16
C THR A 39 2.23 -8.44 26.85
N GLN A 40 1.09 -7.74 26.79
CA GLN A 40 0.78 -6.86 25.64
C GLN A 40 1.89 -5.81 25.47
N PRO A 41 2.26 -5.48 24.21
CA PRO A 41 3.21 -4.43 23.96
C PRO A 41 2.62 -3.07 24.36
N THR A 42 3.48 -2.14 24.69
CA THR A 42 3.10 -0.74 24.86
C THR A 42 2.89 -0.08 23.50
N LEU A 43 2.19 1.04 23.48
CA LEU A 43 2.01 1.83 22.25
C LEU A 43 3.36 2.26 21.64
N GLU A 44 4.32 2.62 22.49
CA GLU A 44 5.67 2.98 22.08
C GLU A 44 6.45 1.81 21.46
N GLU A 45 6.31 0.61 22.03
CA GLU A 45 6.93 -0.59 21.45
C GLU A 45 6.38 -0.92 20.07
N VAL A 46 5.06 -0.79 19.89
CA VAL A 46 4.43 -0.95 18.57
C VAL A 46 4.93 0.12 17.59
N SER A 47 5.02 1.36 18.03
CA SER A 47 5.55 2.45 17.20
C SER A 47 6.97 2.15 16.74
N ARG A 48 7.85 1.70 17.64
CA ARG A 48 9.23 1.31 17.28
C ARG A 48 9.29 0.18 16.25
N VAL A 49 8.40 -0.82 16.37
CA VAL A 49 8.31 -1.90 15.39
C VAL A 49 7.88 -1.38 14.03
N ILE A 50 6.89 -0.51 13.98
CA ILE A 50 6.42 0.12 12.73
C ILE A 50 7.56 0.92 12.07
N TRP A 51 8.31 1.69 12.84
CA TRP A 51 9.48 2.42 12.36
C TRP A 51 10.56 1.49 11.81
N ALA A 52 10.88 0.42 12.53
CA ALA A 52 11.88 -0.55 12.09
C ALA A 52 11.48 -1.23 10.78
N ALA A 53 10.20 -1.62 10.65
CA ALA A 53 9.66 -2.20 9.42
C ALA A 53 9.74 -1.23 8.25
N GLY A 54 9.31 0.01 8.44
CA GLY A 54 9.36 1.04 7.42
C GLY A 54 10.80 1.32 6.98
N LYS A 55 11.69 1.54 7.91
CA LYS A 55 13.12 1.79 7.64
C LYS A 55 13.76 0.65 6.83
N LYS A 56 13.45 -0.59 7.18
CA LYS A 56 13.94 -1.78 6.48
C LYS A 56 13.54 -1.80 5.00
N LEU A 57 12.39 -1.27 4.67
CA LEU A 57 11.84 -1.22 3.31
C LEU A 57 12.12 0.11 2.59
N GLY A 58 12.85 1.02 3.19
CA GLY A 58 13.20 2.30 2.61
C GLY A 58 12.18 3.43 2.82
N TRP A 59 11.17 3.22 3.67
CA TRP A 59 10.24 4.27 4.06
C TRP A 59 10.90 5.24 5.04
N VAL A 60 10.60 6.52 4.89
CA VAL A 60 10.89 7.54 5.90
C VAL A 60 9.65 7.67 6.80
N MET A 61 9.83 7.40 8.07
CA MET A 61 8.75 7.39 9.05
C MET A 61 8.78 8.65 9.89
N GLN A 62 7.62 9.22 10.18
CA GLN A 62 7.46 10.39 11.03
C GLN A 62 6.27 10.19 11.97
N GLU A 63 6.50 10.28 13.26
CA GLU A 63 5.42 10.26 14.24
C GLU A 63 4.68 11.61 14.22
N VAL A 64 3.37 11.56 14.04
CA VAL A 64 2.49 12.73 14.09
C VAL A 64 2.00 12.96 15.51
N ARG A 65 1.59 11.86 16.16
CA ARG A 65 1.16 11.77 17.55
C ARG A 65 1.26 10.31 17.98
N PRO A 66 1.17 10.00 19.30
CA PRO A 66 1.09 8.60 19.71
C PRO A 66 -0.02 7.84 19.00
N GLY A 67 0.32 6.73 18.33
CA GLY A 67 -0.61 5.93 17.54
C GLY A 67 -0.80 6.36 16.08
N GLU A 68 -0.13 7.41 15.62
CA GLU A 68 -0.21 7.87 14.23
C GLU A 68 1.18 8.17 13.67
N VAL A 69 1.52 7.48 12.59
CA VAL A 69 2.80 7.61 11.89
C VAL A 69 2.53 7.90 10.41
N THR A 70 3.24 8.86 9.85
CA THR A 70 3.28 9.07 8.40
C THR A 70 4.48 8.34 7.83
N GLY A 71 4.25 7.49 6.82
CA GLY A 71 5.29 6.83 6.05
C GLY A 71 5.41 7.43 4.66
N THR A 72 6.61 7.72 4.22
CA THR A 72 6.89 8.27 2.89
C THR A 72 7.91 7.38 2.18
N LEU A 73 7.55 6.85 1.02
CA LEU A 73 8.44 6.10 0.16
C LEU A 73 8.71 6.88 -1.12
N SER A 74 9.96 7.20 -1.37
CA SER A 74 10.42 7.79 -2.62
C SER A 74 11.26 6.77 -3.36
N LEU A 75 10.82 6.37 -4.55
CA LEU A 75 11.55 5.41 -5.37
C LEU A 75 11.56 5.90 -6.81
N ARG A 76 12.75 6.24 -7.32
CA ARG A 76 12.92 6.91 -8.61
C ARG A 76 12.11 8.22 -8.64
N ASN A 77 11.17 8.37 -9.56
CA ASN A 77 10.28 9.53 -9.67
C ASN A 77 8.89 9.29 -9.05
N HIS A 78 8.70 8.18 -8.34
CA HIS A 78 7.46 7.85 -7.65
C HIS A 78 7.51 8.25 -6.19
N LEU A 79 6.40 8.74 -5.68
CA LEU A 79 6.23 9.06 -4.26
C LEU A 79 4.93 8.41 -3.76
N ALA A 80 5.03 7.71 -2.64
CA ALA A 80 3.89 7.22 -1.89
C ALA A 80 3.92 7.75 -0.46
N VAL A 81 2.81 8.26 0.01
CA VAL A 81 2.64 8.72 1.39
C VAL A 81 1.44 8.00 2.00
N VAL A 82 1.66 7.38 3.15
CA VAL A 82 0.63 6.65 3.88
C VAL A 82 0.47 7.18 5.30
N THR A 83 -0.73 7.05 5.84
CA THR A 83 -0.99 7.22 7.26
C THR A 83 -1.12 5.85 7.90
N ILE A 84 -0.31 5.58 8.92
CA ILE A 84 -0.36 4.36 9.71
C ILE A 84 -0.95 4.70 11.07
N MET A 85 -2.12 4.17 11.34
CA MET A 85 -2.77 4.26 12.65
C MET A 85 -2.56 2.96 13.39
N HIS A 86 -2.21 3.01 14.65
CA HIS A 86 -2.03 1.80 15.45
C HIS A 86 -2.47 1.98 16.90
N ASP A 87 -2.85 0.89 17.49
CA ASP A 87 -2.97 0.72 18.93
C ASP A 87 -2.01 -0.39 19.40
N THR A 88 -2.27 -1.01 20.54
CA THR A 88 -1.43 -2.09 21.07
C THR A 88 -1.76 -3.46 20.49
N SER A 89 -2.77 -3.58 19.64
CA SER A 89 -3.28 -4.84 19.11
C SER A 89 -3.33 -4.90 17.59
N THR A 90 -3.62 -3.76 16.94
CA THR A 90 -3.83 -3.69 15.49
C THR A 90 -3.17 -2.46 14.89
N PHE A 91 -3.04 -2.47 13.58
CA PHE A 91 -2.62 -1.30 12.80
C PHE A 91 -3.42 -1.21 11.49
N SER A 92 -3.51 0.00 10.98
CA SER A 92 -4.15 0.30 9.69
C SER A 92 -3.20 1.13 8.84
N ILE A 93 -3.20 0.91 7.53
CA ILE A 93 -2.40 1.69 6.58
C ILE A 93 -3.36 2.26 5.55
N LYS A 94 -3.42 3.58 5.46
CA LYS A 94 -4.30 4.30 4.53
C LYS A 94 -3.49 5.20 3.61
N TYR A 95 -3.96 5.32 2.39
CA TYR A 95 -3.43 6.30 1.43
C TYR A 95 -3.54 7.72 2.00
N LYS A 96 -2.48 8.49 1.85
CA LYS A 96 -2.47 9.91 2.18
C LYS A 96 -2.19 10.78 0.97
N ASP A 97 -1.15 10.47 0.21
CA ASP A 97 -0.75 11.22 -0.97
C ASP A 97 0.14 10.38 -1.89
N SER A 98 0.29 10.81 -3.14
CA SER A 98 1.20 10.15 -4.08
C SER A 98 1.61 11.09 -5.22
N ARG A 99 2.69 10.73 -5.90
CA ARG A 99 3.17 11.38 -7.12
C ARG A 99 3.58 10.32 -8.14
N ASN A 100 3.18 10.52 -9.40
CA ASN A 100 3.47 9.61 -10.52
C ASN A 100 2.97 8.16 -10.33
N LEU A 101 1.91 7.96 -9.53
CA LEU A 101 1.29 6.66 -9.31
C LEU A 101 -0.11 6.56 -9.91
N ARG A 102 -0.50 7.54 -10.75
CA ARG A 102 -1.80 7.54 -11.46
C ARG A 102 -3.01 7.38 -10.54
N TYR A 103 -2.95 7.99 -9.35
CA TYR A 103 -4.07 7.95 -8.42
C TYR A 103 -5.26 8.73 -8.99
N ALA A 104 -6.39 8.06 -9.14
CA ALA A 104 -7.67 8.63 -9.55
C ALA A 104 -8.81 7.65 -9.21
N ASP A 105 -9.93 8.17 -8.72
CA ASP A 105 -11.15 7.38 -8.45
C ASP A 105 -10.88 6.10 -7.62
N ASP A 106 -10.13 6.23 -6.55
CA ASP A 106 -9.73 5.12 -5.67
C ASP A 106 -8.95 4.00 -6.36
N HIS A 107 -8.37 4.27 -7.52
CA HIS A 107 -7.42 3.40 -8.23
C HIS A 107 -6.03 4.03 -8.23
N ILE A 108 -5.03 3.17 -8.20
CA ILE A 108 -3.63 3.59 -8.17
C ILE A 108 -2.76 2.57 -8.91
N HIS A 109 -1.57 2.98 -9.30
CA HIS A 109 -0.59 2.06 -9.89
C HIS A 109 -0.35 0.86 -8.96
N ARG A 110 -0.40 -0.35 -9.50
CA ARG A 110 -0.30 -1.61 -8.74
C ARG A 110 0.93 -1.69 -7.83
N GLN A 111 1.99 -1.00 -8.20
CA GLN A 111 3.21 -0.98 -7.40
C GLN A 111 2.99 -0.39 -6.00
N TYR A 112 2.11 0.61 -5.87
CA TYR A 112 1.71 1.13 -4.56
C TYR A 112 1.14 0.03 -3.66
N ASN A 113 0.22 -0.77 -4.20
CA ASN A 113 -0.40 -1.86 -3.43
C ASN A 113 0.65 -2.89 -2.97
N ASN A 114 1.64 -3.20 -3.82
CA ASN A 114 2.75 -4.09 -3.45
C ASN A 114 3.58 -3.50 -2.30
N TRP A 115 3.87 -2.21 -2.33
CA TRP A 115 4.63 -1.55 -1.26
C TRP A 115 3.86 -1.54 0.06
N VAL A 116 2.56 -1.28 0.03
CA VAL A 116 1.70 -1.29 1.22
C VAL A 116 1.57 -2.71 1.79
N ASP A 117 1.39 -3.72 0.94
CA ASP A 117 1.32 -5.12 1.35
C ASP A 117 2.64 -5.59 2.00
N HIS A 118 3.78 -5.25 1.40
CA HIS A 118 5.09 -5.54 1.97
C HIS A 118 5.29 -4.85 3.33
N LEU A 119 4.88 -3.59 3.44
CA LEU A 119 4.98 -2.86 4.70
C LEU A 119 4.13 -3.54 5.79
N ALA A 120 2.89 -3.89 5.49
CA ALA A 120 2.01 -4.57 6.44
C ALA A 120 2.59 -5.91 6.91
N LYS A 121 3.05 -6.75 5.99
CA LYS A 121 3.67 -8.05 6.29
C LYS A 121 4.97 -7.90 7.10
N THR A 122 5.76 -6.88 6.78
CA THR A 122 7.02 -6.61 7.50
C THR A 122 6.75 -6.10 8.91
N ILE A 123 5.74 -5.27 9.13
CA ILE A 123 5.31 -4.87 10.47
C ILE A 123 4.96 -6.10 11.30
N GLN A 124 4.16 -7.02 10.77
CA GLN A 124 3.79 -8.25 11.47
C GLN A 124 5.00 -9.15 11.76
N ALA A 125 5.90 -9.30 10.82
CA ALA A 125 7.14 -10.09 10.99
C ALA A 125 8.07 -9.48 12.05
N GLU A 126 8.28 -8.17 12.02
CA GLU A 126 9.11 -7.48 13.02
C GLU A 126 8.48 -7.56 14.42
N MET A 127 7.16 -7.54 14.50
CA MET A 127 6.45 -7.70 15.79
C MET A 127 6.70 -9.08 16.41
N VAL A 128 6.65 -10.12 15.59
CA VAL A 128 6.97 -11.51 16.06
C VAL A 128 8.43 -11.60 16.50
N ARG A 129 9.36 -11.05 15.70
CA ARG A 129 10.80 -11.09 16.01
C ARG A 129 11.14 -10.36 17.31
N GLY A 130 10.50 -9.23 17.57
CA GLY A 130 10.72 -8.45 18.79
C GLY A 130 10.27 -9.16 20.08
N ARG A 131 9.50 -10.24 19.95
CA ARG A 131 8.99 -11.05 21.07
C ARG A 131 9.74 -12.36 21.30
N GLU A 132 10.69 -12.71 20.42
CA GLU A 132 11.51 -13.89 20.63
C GLU A 132 12.47 -13.68 21.82
N PRO A 133 12.55 -14.61 22.77
CA PRO A 133 13.49 -14.52 23.86
C PRO A 133 14.92 -14.53 23.30
N ARG A 134 15.77 -13.64 23.80
CA ARG A 134 17.21 -13.58 23.48
C ARG A 134 17.94 -14.69 24.21
#